data_1179f091f589c42a2912ad95a803346f
#
_entry.id   1179f091f589c42a2912ad95a803346f
#
_cell.length_a   1.000
_cell.length_b   1.000
_cell.length_c   1.000
_cell.angle_alpha   90.00
_cell.angle_beta   90.00
_cell.angle_gamma   90.00
#
_symmetry.space_group_name_H-M   'P 1'
#
loop_
_entity.id
_entity.type
_entity.pdbx_description
1 polymer ?
#
loop_
_entity_poly.entity_id
_entity_poly.type
_entity_poly.pdbx_seq_one_letter_code
_entity_poly.pdbx_strand_id
1 'polypeptide(L)' 'MTYDLCKKVIEKGTYGTKEEMLIKLDVFLLNNRITQEEYEELVNLLENK' A
#
# COMPACT_ATOMS: atom_id res chain seq x y z
N MET A 1 -10.12 -6.18 -4.72
CA MET A 1 -9.40 -6.80 -3.61
C MET A 1 -8.48 -5.78 -2.95
N THR A 2 -7.90 -6.13 -1.83
CA THR A 2 -7.11 -5.18 -1.04
C THR A 2 -5.95 -4.57 -1.82
N TYR A 3 -5.22 -5.39 -2.59
CA TYR A 3 -4.12 -4.89 -3.40
C TYR A 3 -4.59 -3.82 -4.40
N ASP A 4 -5.65 -4.10 -5.11
CA ASP A 4 -6.16 -3.17 -6.13
C ASP A 4 -6.62 -1.87 -5.49
N LEU A 5 -7.26 -1.97 -4.34
CA LEU A 5 -7.71 -0.79 -3.60
C LEU A 5 -6.53 0.06 -3.17
N CYS A 6 -5.49 -0.56 -2.61
CA CYS A 6 -4.29 0.15 -2.19
C CYS A 6 -3.60 0.83 -3.38
N LYS A 7 -3.53 0.13 -4.51
CA LYS A 7 -2.92 0.68 -5.71
C LYS A 7 -3.65 1.94 -6.17
N LYS A 8 -4.97 1.89 -6.18
CA LYS A 8 -5.78 3.04 -6.59
C LYS A 8 -5.59 4.22 -5.64
N VAL A 9 -5.58 3.95 -4.34
CA VAL A 9 -5.39 4.99 -3.34
C VAL A 9 -4.04 5.66 -3.51
N ILE A 10 -2.99 4.87 -3.74
CA ILE A 10 -1.65 5.41 -3.95
C ILE A 10 -1.59 6.24 -5.22
N GLU A 11 -2.16 5.74 -6.31
CA GLU A 11 -2.15 6.45 -7.58
C GLU A 11 -2.88 7.78 -7.52
N LYS A 12 -3.97 7.82 -6.77
CA LYS A 12 -4.75 9.05 -6.60
C LYS A 12 -4.15 10.01 -5.58
N GLY A 13 -3.25 9.52 -4.74
CA GLY A 13 -2.64 10.35 -3.71
C GLY A 13 -3.58 10.68 -2.56
N THR A 14 -4.57 9.85 -2.31
CA THR A 14 -5.58 10.12 -1.28
C THR A 14 -5.28 9.42 0.03
N TYR A 15 -4.03 9.07 0.27
CA TYR A 15 -3.65 8.26 1.44
C TYR A 15 -3.18 9.08 2.64
N GLY A 16 -3.17 10.40 2.53
CA GLY A 16 -2.63 11.25 3.59
C GLY A 16 -1.13 11.37 3.46
N THR A 17 -0.38 10.86 4.43
CA THR A 17 1.08 10.87 4.36
C THR A 17 1.60 9.50 3.95
N LYS A 18 2.84 9.46 3.44
CA LYS A 18 3.49 8.20 3.09
C LYS A 18 3.62 7.31 4.32
N GLU A 19 3.96 7.90 5.46
CA GLU A 19 4.12 7.13 6.70
C GLU A 19 2.82 6.46 7.10
N GLU A 20 1.71 7.17 7.01
CA GLU A 20 0.40 6.59 7.31
C GLU A 20 0.07 5.44 6.37
N MET A 21 0.36 5.62 5.10
CA MET A 21 0.10 4.56 4.13
C MET A 21 0.98 3.34 4.36
N LEU A 22 2.25 3.56 4.73
CA LEU A 22 3.15 2.45 5.04
C LEU A 22 2.65 1.63 6.22
N ILE A 23 2.14 2.30 7.24
CA ILE A 23 1.56 1.61 8.41
C ILE A 23 0.38 0.76 7.97
N LYS A 24 -0.48 1.30 7.12
CA LYS A 24 -1.64 0.54 6.62
C LYS A 24 -1.20 -0.67 5.81
N LEU A 25 -0.18 -0.51 4.98
CA LEU A 25 0.34 -1.63 4.20
C LEU A 25 0.93 -2.70 5.10
N ASP A 26 1.63 -2.29 6.17
CA ASP A 26 2.18 -3.23 7.14
C ASP A 26 1.06 -4.04 7.81
N VAL A 27 -0.02 -3.38 8.17
CA VAL A 27 -1.18 -4.04 8.78
C VAL A 27 -1.82 -5.03 7.81
N PHE A 28 -1.97 -4.63 6.55
CA PHE A 28 -2.54 -5.51 5.54
C PHE A 28 -1.67 -6.75 5.32
N LEU A 29 -0.36 -6.57 5.31
CA LEU A 29 0.56 -7.70 5.17
C LEU A 29 0.46 -8.62 6.37
N LEU A 30 0.43 -8.05 7.57
CA LEU A 30 0.32 -8.81 8.81
C LEU A 30 -0.98 -9.64 8.83
N ASN A 31 -2.04 -9.09 8.29
CA ASN A 31 -3.34 -9.76 8.25
C ASN A 31 -3.54 -10.62 7.00
N ASN A 32 -2.50 -10.82 6.21
CA ASN A 32 -2.55 -11.63 5.00
C ASN A 32 -3.54 -11.10 3.96
N ARG A 33 -3.79 -9.81 3.97
CA ARG A 33 -4.65 -9.17 2.97
C ARG A 33 -3.90 -8.91 1.67
N ILE A 34 -2.58 -8.77 1.75
CA ILE A 34 -1.71 -8.66 0.60
C ILE A 34 -0.53 -9.60 0.82
N THR A 35 0.12 -9.99 -0.28
CA THR A 35 1.29 -10.84 -0.21
C THR A 35 2.55 -10.00 -0.04
N GLN A 36 3.67 -10.65 0.30
CA GLN A 36 4.95 -9.97 0.42
C GLN A 36 5.31 -9.26 -0.90
N GLU A 37 5.08 -9.92 -2.02
CA GLU A 37 5.35 -9.33 -3.32
C GLU A 37 4.49 -8.11 -3.59
N GLU A 38 3.21 -8.21 -3.24
CA GLU A 38 2.28 -7.08 -3.39
C GLU A 38 2.69 -5.93 -2.49
N TYR A 39 3.11 -6.24 -1.27
CA TYR A 39 3.57 -5.23 -0.33
C TYR A 39 4.75 -4.46 -0.91
N GLU A 40 5.76 -5.17 -1.41
CA GLU A 40 6.94 -4.53 -1.98
C GLU A 40 6.60 -3.68 -3.20
N GLU A 41 5.69 -4.17 -4.03
CA GLU A 41 5.26 -3.44 -5.20
C GLU A 41 4.55 -2.14 -4.83
N LEU A 42 3.67 -2.22 -3.83
CA LEU A 42 2.93 -1.05 -3.36
C LEU A 42 3.85 -0.02 -2.70
N VAL A 43 4.83 -0.49 -1.93
CA VAL A 43 5.81 0.41 -1.32
C VAL A 43 6.62 1.13 -2.40
N ASN A 44 7.05 0.41 -3.43
CA ASN A 44 7.78 1.02 -4.53
C ASN A 44 6.92 2.07 -5.25
N LEU A 45 5.68 1.75 -5.49
CA LEU A 45 4.76 2.68 -6.13
C LEU A 45 4.58 3.93 -5.29
N LEU A 46 4.43 3.76 -3.98
CA LEU A 46 4.25 4.86 -3.06
C LEU A 46 5.47 5.78 -3.03
N GLU A 47 6.67 5.21 -3.00
CA GLU A 47 7.89 5.98 -2.92
C GLU A 47 8.28 6.66 -4.23
N ASN A 48 7.80 6.14 -5.35
CA ASN A 48 8.08 6.75 -6.64
C ASN A 48 7.04 7.77 -7.07
N LYS A 49 6.07 8.02 -6.23
CA LYS A 49 5.09 9.06 -6.44
C LYS A 49 5.64 10.38 -5.89
#